data_e5dec6a8df7462a8925fa93bd8f2a005
#
_entry.id   e5dec6a8df7462a8925fa93bd8f2a005
#
_cell.length_a   1.000
_cell.length_b   1.000
_cell.length_c   1.000
_cell.angle_alpha   90.00
_cell.angle_beta   90.00
_cell.angle_gamma   90.00
#
_symmetry.space_group_name_H-M   'P 1'
#
loop_
_entity.id
_entity.type
_entity.pdbx_description
1 polymer ?
#
loop_
_entity_poly.entity_id
_entity_poly.type
_entity_poly.pdbx_seq_one_letter_code
_entity_poly.pdbx_strand_id
1 'polypeptide(L)'
;MKYLLDTSVYSQPLKKDPVPQVVRKWEEVEDASCCISVFCELEVLEGIHISRSKKLFDMYNTILKNRIPVFPFTGEEAEIFADIQARLIQTGIRRPVIDLCIAATSI
;
A
#
# COMPACT_ATOMS: atom_id res chain seq x y z
N MET A 1 0.74 -5.37 -15.20
CA MET A 1 0.37 -4.32 -14.24
C MET A 1 1.38 -3.20 -14.30
N LYS A 2 0.92 -1.97 -14.47
CA LYS A 2 1.82 -0.81 -14.63
C LYS A 2 2.01 0.02 -13.37
N TYR A 3 1.06 -0.05 -12.42
CA TYR A 3 1.05 0.88 -11.29
C TYR A 3 0.96 0.13 -9.98
N LEU A 4 1.92 0.39 -9.11
CA LEU A 4 1.90 -0.06 -7.72
C LEU A 4 1.38 1.12 -6.89
N LEU A 5 0.18 0.97 -6.32
CA LEU A 5 -0.40 2.02 -5.50
C LEU A 5 0.23 2.02 -4.11
N ASP A 6 0.51 3.21 -3.59
CA ASP A 6 0.93 3.34 -2.19
C ASP A 6 -0.30 3.39 -1.28
N THR A 7 -0.06 3.33 0.03
CA THR A 7 -1.14 3.32 1.02
C THR A 7 -2.01 4.56 0.95
N SER A 8 -1.41 5.72 0.68
CA SER A 8 -2.16 6.98 0.63
C SER A 8 -3.15 7.01 -0.54
N VAL A 9 -2.81 6.39 -1.66
CA VAL A 9 -3.71 6.27 -2.80
C VAL A 9 -4.76 5.20 -2.57
N TYR A 10 -4.32 4.00 -2.16
CA TYR A 10 -5.21 2.85 -1.99
C TYR A 10 -6.31 3.09 -0.96
N SER A 11 -6.00 3.87 0.09
CA SER A 11 -6.97 4.16 1.16
C SER A 11 -7.96 5.27 0.83
N GLN A 12 -7.82 5.97 -0.30
CA GLN A 12 -8.72 7.09 -0.62
C GLN A 12 -10.22 6.74 -0.56
N PRO A 13 -10.67 5.58 -1.10
CA PRO A 13 -12.09 5.27 -1.05
C PRO A 13 -12.68 5.13 0.35
N LEU A 14 -11.83 4.95 1.37
CA LEU A 14 -12.27 4.83 2.77
C LEU A 14 -12.31 6.18 3.48
N LYS A 15 -11.77 7.24 2.89
CA LYS A 15 -11.72 8.55 3.52
C LYS A 15 -13.06 9.26 3.38
N LYS A 16 -13.38 10.07 4.40
CA LYS A 16 -14.58 10.90 4.39
C LYS A 16 -14.51 11.94 3.27
N ASP A 17 -13.34 12.55 3.08
CA ASP A 17 -13.10 13.56 2.05
C ASP A 17 -11.90 13.12 1.19
N PRO A 18 -12.11 12.18 0.26
CA PRO A 18 -11.03 11.74 -0.62
C PRO A 18 -10.53 12.85 -1.51
N VAL A 19 -9.23 12.83 -1.83
CA VAL A 19 -8.61 13.83 -2.72
C VAL A 19 -9.09 13.56 -4.16
N PRO A 20 -9.84 14.50 -4.77
CA PRO A 20 -10.45 14.24 -6.08
C PRO A 20 -9.46 13.92 -7.19
N GLN A 21 -8.29 14.57 -7.21
CA GLN A 21 -7.27 14.32 -8.22
C GLN A 21 -6.73 12.89 -8.16
N VAL A 22 -6.56 12.36 -6.95
CA VAL A 22 -6.05 10.99 -6.73
C VAL A 22 -7.09 9.98 -7.19
N VAL A 23 -8.35 10.15 -6.77
CA VAL A 23 -9.43 9.27 -7.16
C VAL A 23 -9.60 9.25 -8.68
N ARG A 24 -9.56 10.42 -9.31
CA ARG A 24 -9.69 10.55 -10.76
C ARG A 24 -8.55 9.86 -11.50
N LYS A 25 -7.32 10.01 -10.99
CA LYS A 25 -6.15 9.37 -11.61
C LYS A 25 -6.25 7.86 -11.54
N TRP A 26 -6.70 7.32 -10.41
CA TRP A 26 -6.93 5.87 -10.28
C TRP A 26 -7.98 5.38 -11.28
N GLU A 27 -9.09 6.10 -11.40
CA GLU A 27 -10.14 5.76 -12.38
C GLU A 27 -9.61 5.77 -13.80
N GLU A 28 -8.77 6.75 -14.16
CA GLU A 28 -8.18 6.85 -15.49
C GLU A 28 -7.29 5.66 -15.83
N VAL A 29 -6.48 5.18 -14.88
CA VAL A 29 -5.54 4.08 -15.14
C VAL A 29 -6.20 2.71 -15.05
N GLU A 30 -7.40 2.63 -14.52
CA GLU A 30 -8.21 1.41 -14.36
C GLU A 30 -7.59 0.36 -13.42
N ASP A 31 -8.45 -0.38 -12.74
CA ASP A 31 -8.05 -1.40 -11.76
C ASP A 31 -7.18 -2.50 -12.38
N ALA A 32 -7.44 -2.86 -13.64
CA ALA A 32 -6.67 -3.90 -14.33
C ALA A 32 -5.18 -3.56 -14.47
N SER A 33 -4.82 -2.27 -14.39
CA SER A 33 -3.43 -1.82 -14.47
C SER A 33 -2.80 -1.56 -13.10
N CYS A 34 -3.52 -1.80 -12.02
CA CYS A 34 -3.08 -1.48 -10.66
C CYS A 34 -2.81 -2.73 -9.84
N CYS A 35 -1.94 -2.57 -8.85
CA CYS A 35 -1.68 -3.57 -7.82
C CYS A 35 -1.23 -2.88 -6.54
N ILE A 36 -1.23 -3.61 -5.45
CA ILE A 36 -0.68 -3.14 -4.16
C ILE A 36 0.26 -4.18 -3.60
N SER A 37 1.16 -3.77 -2.70
CA SER A 37 1.95 -4.71 -1.94
C SER A 37 1.14 -5.25 -0.76
N VAL A 38 1.53 -6.41 -0.24
CA VAL A 38 0.92 -6.96 0.97
C VAL A 38 1.10 -6.03 2.16
N PHE A 39 2.17 -5.22 2.18
CA PHE A 39 2.41 -4.25 3.25
C PHE A 39 1.48 -3.06 3.17
N CYS A 40 1.08 -2.67 1.97
CA CYS A 40 0.05 -1.64 1.78
C CYS A 40 -1.29 -2.12 2.35
N GLU A 41 -1.67 -3.36 2.04
CA GLU A 41 -2.87 -3.97 2.60
C GLU A 41 -2.79 -4.05 4.13
N LEU A 42 -1.62 -4.45 4.67
CA LEU A 42 -1.39 -4.51 6.10
C LEU A 42 -1.61 -3.16 6.78
N GLU A 43 -1.05 -2.08 6.22
CA GLU A 43 -1.21 -0.74 6.78
C GLU A 43 -2.67 -0.28 6.82
N VAL A 44 -3.41 -0.53 5.75
CA VAL A 44 -4.83 -0.18 5.69
C VAL A 44 -5.61 -0.97 6.73
N LEU A 45 -5.40 -2.28 6.80
CA LEU A 45 -6.07 -3.14 7.78
C LEU A 45 -5.73 -2.75 9.22
N GLU A 46 -4.46 -2.44 9.49
CA GLU A 46 -4.04 -1.98 10.82
C GLU A 46 -4.78 -0.71 11.22
N GLY A 47 -4.86 0.26 10.31
CA GLY A 47 -5.60 1.50 10.56
C GLY A 47 -7.07 1.26 10.87
N ILE A 48 -7.71 0.35 10.14
CA ILE A 48 -9.10 -0.02 10.36
C ILE A 48 -9.28 -0.67 11.75
N HIS A 49 -8.42 -1.60 12.11
CA HIS A 49 -8.48 -2.26 13.42
C HIS A 49 -8.23 -1.29 14.57
N ILE A 50 -7.29 -0.36 14.42
CA ILE A 50 -7.02 0.67 15.41
C ILE A 50 -8.26 1.56 15.62
N SER A 51 -8.95 1.91 14.53
CA SER A 51 -10.14 2.78 14.60
C SER A 51 -11.32 2.12 15.30
N ARG A 52 -11.38 0.79 15.30
CA ARG A 52 -12.50 -0.02 15.80
C ARG A 52 -13.84 0.36 15.15
N SER A 53 -13.80 0.94 13.97
CA SER A 53 -14.98 1.37 13.25
C SER A 53 -15.55 0.23 12.41
N LYS A 54 -16.75 -0.23 12.78
CA LYS A 54 -17.45 -1.24 11.99
C LYS A 54 -17.76 -0.70 10.59
N LYS A 55 -18.08 0.59 10.49
CA LYS A 55 -18.36 1.23 9.21
C LYS A 55 -17.17 1.15 8.27
N LEU A 56 -15.97 1.46 8.75
CA LEU A 56 -14.75 1.39 7.94
C LEU A 56 -14.44 -0.06 7.54
N PHE A 57 -14.63 -0.99 8.46
CA PHE A 57 -14.41 -2.41 8.17
C PHE A 57 -15.36 -2.91 7.07
N ASP A 58 -16.64 -2.54 7.16
CA ASP A 58 -17.64 -2.91 6.16
C ASP A 58 -17.34 -2.25 4.80
N MET A 59 -16.91 -0.98 4.81
CA MET A 59 -16.51 -0.28 3.58
C MET A 59 -15.31 -0.96 2.93
N TYR A 60 -14.30 -1.33 3.71
CA TYR A 60 -13.14 -2.05 3.19
C TYR A 60 -13.55 -3.35 2.52
N ASN A 61 -14.36 -4.16 3.20
CA ASN A 61 -14.80 -5.45 2.66
C ASN A 61 -15.65 -5.32 1.40
N THR A 62 -16.40 -4.22 1.28
CA THR A 62 -17.32 -4.00 0.14
C THR A 62 -16.61 -3.32 -1.04
N ILE A 63 -15.72 -2.35 -0.76
CA ILE A 63 -15.17 -1.46 -1.78
C ILE A 63 -13.75 -1.84 -2.19
N LEU A 64 -12.88 -2.18 -1.22
CA LEU A 64 -11.46 -2.36 -1.50
C LEU A 64 -10.99 -3.81 -1.54
N LYS A 65 -11.49 -4.65 -0.65
CA LYS A 65 -11.02 -6.02 -0.55
C LYS A 65 -11.18 -6.74 -1.89
N ASN A 66 -10.08 -7.31 -2.38
CA ASN A 66 -10.03 -8.05 -3.64
C ASN A 66 -10.32 -7.19 -4.89
N ARG A 67 -10.32 -5.86 -4.76
CA ARG A 67 -10.52 -4.97 -5.90
C ARG A 67 -9.35 -5.01 -6.87
N ILE A 68 -8.12 -5.01 -6.34
CA ILE A 68 -6.90 -5.09 -7.16
C ILE A 68 -5.97 -6.15 -6.60
N PRO A 69 -5.06 -6.70 -7.43
CA PRO A 69 -4.13 -7.74 -6.97
C PRO A 69 -3.19 -7.27 -5.89
N VAL A 70 -2.83 -8.19 -4.99
CA VAL A 70 -1.88 -7.95 -3.91
C VAL A 70 -0.62 -8.75 -4.18
N PHE A 71 0.53 -8.06 -4.27
CA PHE A 71 1.82 -8.72 -4.39
C PHE A 71 2.34 -9.15 -3.02
N PRO A 72 2.73 -10.42 -2.86
CA PRO A 72 3.29 -10.89 -1.59
C PRO A 72 4.71 -10.35 -1.39
N PHE A 73 5.16 -10.36 -0.15
CA PHE A 73 6.54 -10.08 0.21
C PHE A 73 7.26 -11.42 0.36
N THR A 74 8.07 -11.76 -0.64
CA THR A 74 8.77 -13.06 -0.69
C THR A 74 10.24 -12.92 -0.29
N GLY A 75 11.01 -14.02 -0.35
CA GLY A 75 12.44 -14.00 -0.09
C GLY A 75 13.22 -13.07 -1.03
N GLU A 76 12.77 -12.94 -2.28
CA GLU A 76 13.40 -12.05 -3.25
C GLU A 76 13.26 -10.57 -2.81
N GLU A 77 12.07 -10.17 -2.42
CA GLU A 77 11.84 -8.82 -1.90
C GLU A 77 12.57 -8.59 -0.58
N ALA A 78 12.70 -9.62 0.25
CA ALA A 78 13.46 -9.52 1.50
C ALA A 78 14.94 -9.22 1.23
N GLU A 79 15.53 -9.81 0.20
CA GLU A 79 16.91 -9.51 -0.19
C GLU A 79 17.07 -8.06 -0.65
N ILE A 80 16.13 -7.58 -1.47
CA ILE A 80 16.12 -6.19 -1.93
C ILE A 80 15.98 -5.24 -0.75
N PHE A 81 15.06 -5.53 0.17
CA PHE A 81 14.86 -4.73 1.37
C PHE A 81 16.12 -4.66 2.22
N ALA A 82 16.79 -5.81 2.44
CA ALA A 82 18.00 -5.86 3.24
C ALA A 82 19.13 -5.02 2.63
N ASP A 83 19.27 -5.04 1.31
CA ASP A 83 20.27 -4.23 0.61
C ASP A 83 19.96 -2.73 0.75
N ILE A 84 18.71 -2.33 0.53
CA ILE A 84 18.28 -0.94 0.67
C ILE A 84 18.52 -0.44 2.09
N GLN A 85 18.11 -1.22 3.09
CA GLN A 85 18.26 -0.85 4.49
C GLN A 85 19.73 -0.69 4.86
N ALA A 86 20.61 -1.62 4.43
CA ALA A 86 22.02 -1.55 4.70
C ALA A 86 22.64 -0.28 4.13
N ARG A 87 22.29 0.08 2.88
CA ARG A 87 22.80 1.30 2.25
C ARG A 87 22.33 2.56 2.97
N LEU A 88 21.06 2.60 3.38
CA LEU A 88 20.52 3.74 4.11
C LEU A 88 21.18 3.91 5.47
N ILE A 89 21.44 2.82 6.19
CA ILE A 89 22.13 2.86 7.48
C ILE A 89 23.55 3.38 7.30
N GLN A 90 24.27 2.95 6.26
CA GLN A 90 25.64 3.39 5.96
C GLN A 90 25.70 4.89 5.67
N THR A 91 24.63 5.46 5.12
CA THR A 91 24.52 6.90 4.85
C THR A 91 23.90 7.69 6.00
N GLY A 92 23.56 7.03 7.11
CA GLY A 92 22.95 7.68 8.28
C GLY A 92 21.44 7.93 8.15
N ILE A 93 20.80 7.41 7.11
CA ILE A 93 19.37 7.58 6.90
C ILE A 93 18.63 6.36 7.44
N ARG A 94 17.55 6.60 8.20
CA ARG A 94 16.68 5.53 8.71
C ARG A 94 15.24 5.79 8.29
N ARG A 95 14.53 4.73 7.89
CA ARG A 95 13.12 4.78 7.56
C ARG A 95 12.36 3.67 8.28
N PRO A 96 11.04 3.84 8.52
CA PRO A 96 10.22 2.77 9.08
C PRO A 96 10.31 1.49 8.24
N VAL A 97 10.27 0.34 8.91
CA VAL A 97 10.40 -0.97 8.25
C VAL A 97 9.34 -1.17 7.17
N ILE A 98 8.09 -0.80 7.47
CA ILE A 98 6.98 -0.99 6.51
C ILE A 98 7.22 -0.16 5.23
N ASP A 99 7.67 1.09 5.36
CA ASP A 99 7.95 1.93 4.19
C ASP A 99 9.06 1.33 3.32
N LEU A 100 10.09 0.76 3.93
CA LEU A 100 11.17 0.09 3.20
C LEU A 100 10.68 -1.18 2.52
N CYS A 101 9.78 -1.94 3.16
CA CYS A 101 9.21 -3.13 2.56
C CYS A 101 8.35 -2.79 1.33
N ILE A 102 7.58 -1.72 1.40
CA ILE A 102 6.79 -1.24 0.26
C ILE A 102 7.71 -0.82 -0.88
N ALA A 103 8.78 -0.06 -0.58
CA ALA A 103 9.76 0.36 -1.57
C ALA A 103 10.44 -0.85 -2.25
N ALA A 104 10.83 -1.86 -1.46
CA ALA A 104 11.43 -3.09 -1.99
C ALA A 104 10.48 -3.84 -2.92
N THR A 105 9.19 -3.87 -2.59
CA THR A 105 8.18 -4.53 -3.42
C THR A 105 8.01 -3.81 -4.77
N SER A 106 8.23 -2.50 -4.83
CA SER A 106 8.06 -1.71 -6.05
C SER A 106 9.23 -1.85 -7.04
N ILE A 107 10.35 -2.38 -6.60
CA ILE A 107 11.52 -2.61 -7.47
C ILE A 107 11.36 -3.91 -8.26
#